data_ef4dc7cf7b48879eaa8b885ed9aa211d
#
_entry.id   ef4dc7cf7b48879eaa8b885ed9aa211d
#
_cell.length_a   1.000
_cell.length_b   1.000
_cell.length_c   1.000
_cell.angle_alpha   90.00
_cell.angle_beta   90.00
_cell.angle_gamma   90.00
#
_symmetry.space_group_name_H-M   'P 1'
#
loop_
_entity.id
_entity.type
_entity.pdbx_description
1 polymer ?
#
loop_
_entity_poly.entity_id
_entity_poly.type
_entity_poly.pdbx_seq_one_letter_code
_entity_poly.pdbx_strand_id
1 'polypeptide(L)'
;MSVSRALLAALIVGLVFAGGAAAAPAEDRLLPVDQYTSDKARTLATTYREALRELNAGIYHCLPWVELQKHSIGFYKPKHLTSDDRYLSLRIYIEQDPSTEFARLRVEDRASAMFSRYVGPLLRRMTKDPAVIGDPALDGFTVILEWMKQAPTAPGERPIHETIAVFIEKPVARDYLAGVMPITEVAAKARVLGFDGETALGPLRLAVWEDTFVSTYKVANYVLEPGVTCG
;
A
#
# COMPACT_ATOMS: atom_id res chain seq x y z
N MET A 1 70.43 33.65 25.98
CA MET A 1 70.12 33.24 24.59
C MET A 1 69.43 31.88 24.68
N SER A 2 68.10 31.86 24.52
CA SER A 2 67.35 30.60 24.47
C SER A 2 66.11 30.85 23.59
N VAL A 3 66.02 30.13 22.47
CA VAL A 3 64.98 30.28 21.44
C VAL A 3 63.94 29.23 21.73
N SER A 4 62.74 29.67 22.15
CA SER A 4 61.56 28.82 22.33
C SER A 4 60.89 28.55 21.00
N ARG A 5 60.87 27.30 20.63
CA ARG A 5 60.08 26.81 19.45
C ARG A 5 58.62 26.57 19.88
N ALA A 6 57.72 27.39 19.38
CA ALA A 6 56.31 27.18 19.53
C ALA A 6 55.84 26.10 18.48
N LEU A 7 55.35 24.97 18.97
CA LEU A 7 54.69 23.96 18.16
C LEU A 7 53.22 24.33 18.02
N LEU A 8 52.81 24.70 16.78
CA LEU A 8 51.43 24.87 16.40
C LEU A 8 50.86 23.47 16.13
N ALA A 9 50.02 22.97 17.03
CA ALA A 9 49.23 21.77 16.82
C ALA A 9 47.92 22.17 16.06
N ALA A 10 47.85 21.86 14.77
CA ALA A 10 46.64 22.02 13.99
C ALA A 10 45.70 20.87 14.34
N LEU A 11 44.62 21.20 15.06
CA LEU A 11 43.51 20.28 15.37
C LEU A 11 42.61 20.21 14.14
N ILE A 12 42.75 19.16 13.33
CA ILE A 12 41.81 18.85 12.26
C ILE A 12 40.59 18.17 12.93
N VAL A 13 39.52 18.95 13.15
CA VAL A 13 38.20 18.44 13.52
C VAL A 13 37.57 17.84 12.27
N GLY A 14 37.72 16.53 12.08
CA GLY A 14 36.99 15.77 11.07
C GLY A 14 35.51 15.76 11.46
N LEU A 15 34.70 16.58 10.80
CA LEU A 15 33.23 16.42 10.80
C LEU A 15 32.92 15.11 10.09
N VAL A 16 32.72 14.05 10.88
CA VAL A 16 32.07 12.85 10.39
C VAL A 16 30.59 13.21 10.23
N PHE A 17 30.19 13.54 9.02
CA PHE A 17 28.78 13.52 8.64
C PHE A 17 28.34 12.05 8.76
N ALA A 18 27.76 11.69 9.91
CA ALA A 18 26.93 10.52 10.00
C ALA A 18 25.71 10.80 9.11
N GLY A 19 25.82 10.50 7.83
CA GLY A 19 24.66 10.40 6.95
C GLY A 19 23.76 9.34 7.58
N GLY A 20 22.66 9.76 8.23
CA GLY A 20 21.63 8.87 8.68
C GLY A 20 21.21 8.05 7.45
N ALA A 21 21.49 6.74 7.48
CA ALA A 21 20.97 5.84 6.48
C ALA A 21 19.44 5.98 6.54
N ALA A 22 18.84 6.53 5.49
CA ALA A 22 17.39 6.56 5.37
C ALA A 22 16.90 5.13 5.58
N ALA A 23 15.94 4.94 6.48
CA ALA A 23 15.39 3.62 6.76
C ALA A 23 14.86 3.04 5.45
N ALA A 24 15.34 1.86 5.09
CA ALA A 24 14.92 1.20 3.85
C ALA A 24 13.61 0.43 4.11
N PRO A 25 12.71 0.35 3.13
CA PRO A 25 11.51 -0.46 3.25
C PRO A 25 11.87 -1.94 3.48
N ALA A 26 11.11 -2.60 4.36
CA ALA A 26 11.37 -4.00 4.67
C ALA A 26 11.12 -4.90 3.45
N GLU A 27 12.10 -5.69 3.06
CA GLU A 27 12.03 -6.62 1.91
C GLU A 27 11.01 -7.75 2.13
N ASP A 28 10.67 -8.07 3.39
CA ASP A 28 9.69 -9.09 3.72
C ASP A 28 8.23 -8.71 3.40
N ARG A 29 8.00 -7.52 2.85
CA ARG A 29 6.68 -7.11 2.31
C ARG A 29 6.36 -7.83 0.99
N LEU A 30 7.39 -8.19 0.23
CA LEU A 30 7.23 -8.97 -0.98
C LEU A 30 7.12 -10.46 -0.65
N LEU A 31 6.22 -11.18 -1.37
CA LEU A 31 6.18 -12.64 -1.29
C LEU A 31 7.45 -13.22 -1.93
N PRO A 32 8.23 -14.04 -1.22
CA PRO A 32 9.42 -14.69 -1.77
C PRO A 32 9.08 -15.59 -2.97
N VAL A 33 9.97 -15.59 -3.97
CA VAL A 33 9.74 -16.31 -5.24
C VAL A 33 9.57 -17.82 -5.04
N ASP A 34 10.24 -18.40 -4.07
CA ASP A 34 10.18 -19.81 -3.70
C ASP A 34 8.86 -20.21 -3.00
N GLN A 35 8.09 -19.25 -2.52
CA GLN A 35 6.78 -19.49 -1.89
C GLN A 35 5.61 -19.53 -2.89
N TYR A 36 5.83 -19.18 -4.15
CA TYR A 36 4.81 -19.34 -5.18
C TYR A 36 4.63 -20.80 -5.59
N THR A 37 3.39 -21.27 -5.57
CA THR A 37 3.02 -22.65 -5.95
C THR A 37 2.74 -22.84 -7.43
N SER A 38 2.53 -21.74 -8.18
CA SER A 38 2.25 -21.75 -9.63
C SER A 38 3.45 -21.20 -10.39
N ASP A 39 3.80 -21.85 -11.50
CA ASP A 39 4.87 -21.39 -12.41
C ASP A 39 4.54 -20.04 -13.03
N LYS A 40 3.26 -19.80 -13.38
CA LYS A 40 2.77 -18.51 -13.88
C LYS A 40 3.07 -17.39 -12.88
N ALA A 41 2.73 -17.59 -11.61
CA ALA A 41 2.97 -16.59 -10.56
C ALA A 41 4.48 -16.41 -10.27
N ARG A 42 5.25 -17.48 -10.29
CA ARG A 42 6.70 -17.43 -10.10
C ARG A 42 7.39 -16.66 -11.22
N THR A 43 6.97 -16.88 -12.46
CA THR A 43 7.48 -16.15 -13.63
C THR A 43 7.15 -14.66 -13.50
N LEU A 44 5.91 -14.29 -13.22
CA LEU A 44 5.53 -12.90 -12.99
C LEU A 44 6.34 -12.25 -11.87
N ALA A 45 6.49 -12.91 -10.72
CA ALA A 45 7.24 -12.38 -9.57
C ALA A 45 8.74 -12.19 -9.89
N THR A 46 9.32 -13.06 -10.70
CA THR A 46 10.72 -12.94 -11.14
C THR A 46 10.87 -11.81 -12.15
N THR A 47 9.98 -11.74 -13.13
CA THR A 47 10.01 -10.71 -14.20
C THR A 47 9.84 -9.31 -13.63
N TYR A 48 8.89 -9.13 -12.70
CA TYR A 48 8.54 -7.80 -12.16
C TYR A 48 9.13 -7.52 -10.78
N ARG A 49 10.18 -8.22 -10.37
CA ARG A 49 10.77 -8.06 -9.04
C ARG A 49 11.12 -6.61 -8.70
N GLU A 50 11.72 -5.87 -9.63
CA GLU A 50 12.09 -4.48 -9.40
C GLU A 50 10.86 -3.57 -9.32
N ALA A 51 9.86 -3.77 -10.17
CA ALA A 51 8.59 -3.03 -10.07
C ALA A 51 7.88 -3.26 -8.73
N LEU A 52 7.94 -4.49 -8.18
CA LEU A 52 7.41 -4.78 -6.85
C LEU A 52 8.20 -4.10 -5.73
N ARG A 53 9.53 -3.99 -5.86
CA ARG A 53 10.38 -3.24 -4.92
C ARG A 53 10.10 -1.74 -4.98
N GLU A 54 9.95 -1.19 -6.17
CA GLU A 54 9.58 0.21 -6.36
C GLU A 54 8.20 0.51 -5.79
N LEU A 55 7.24 -0.41 -5.93
CA LEU A 55 5.92 -0.31 -5.30
C LEU A 55 6.05 -0.27 -3.78
N ASN A 56 6.82 -1.20 -3.18
CA ASN A 56 7.10 -1.24 -1.75
C ASN A 56 7.72 0.09 -1.26
N ALA A 57 8.79 0.53 -1.91
CA ALA A 57 9.47 1.77 -1.58
C ALA A 57 8.56 3.00 -1.74
N GLY A 58 7.79 3.06 -2.83
CA GLY A 58 6.86 4.15 -3.11
C GLY A 58 5.74 4.27 -2.07
N ILE A 59 5.25 3.16 -1.53
CA ILE A 59 4.27 3.21 -0.44
C ILE A 59 4.95 3.63 0.86
N TYR A 60 6.07 3.02 1.21
CA TYR A 60 6.82 3.32 2.42
C TYR A 60 7.18 4.81 2.55
N HIS A 61 7.71 5.39 1.49
CA HIS A 61 8.17 6.79 1.52
C HIS A 61 7.04 7.82 1.31
N CYS A 62 5.99 7.46 0.56
CA CYS A 62 4.98 8.43 0.13
C CYS A 62 3.64 8.33 0.87
N LEU A 63 3.42 7.26 1.59
CA LEU A 63 2.22 7.02 2.39
C LEU A 63 2.62 6.60 3.82
N PRO A 64 3.29 7.47 4.61
CA PRO A 64 3.85 7.09 5.91
C PRO A 64 2.81 6.69 6.96
N TRP A 65 1.51 6.95 6.71
CA TRP A 65 0.38 6.51 7.54
C TRP A 65 -0.22 5.16 7.09
N VAL A 66 0.48 4.47 6.17
CA VAL A 66 0.07 3.17 5.65
C VAL A 66 1.16 2.16 5.95
N GLU A 67 0.81 1.09 6.62
CA GLU A 67 1.71 -0.02 6.85
C GLU A 67 1.45 -1.14 5.84
N LEU A 68 2.50 -1.58 5.15
CA LEU A 68 2.48 -2.78 4.32
C LEU A 68 2.62 -4.01 5.20
N GLN A 69 1.72 -4.97 5.02
CA GLN A 69 1.82 -6.22 5.74
C GLN A 69 2.87 -7.15 5.12
N LYS A 70 3.42 -8.02 5.95
CA LYS A 70 4.38 -9.03 5.50
C LYS A 70 3.79 -9.89 4.38
N HIS A 71 4.58 -10.14 3.32
CA HIS A 71 4.19 -10.92 2.14
C HIS A 71 2.89 -10.43 1.47
N SER A 72 2.60 -9.13 1.57
CA SER A 72 1.37 -8.54 1.03
C SER A 72 1.47 -8.17 -0.45
N ILE A 73 2.70 -7.95 -0.95
CA ILE A 73 2.94 -7.63 -2.35
C ILE A 73 3.31 -8.90 -3.12
N GLY A 74 2.54 -9.24 -4.14
CA GLY A 74 2.82 -10.42 -4.96
C GLY A 74 1.69 -10.80 -5.89
N PHE A 75 1.89 -11.86 -6.67
CA PHE A 75 0.91 -12.35 -7.64
C PHE A 75 0.13 -13.53 -7.04
N TYR A 76 -1.05 -13.24 -6.54
CA TYR A 76 -1.90 -14.21 -5.84
C TYR A 76 -3.07 -14.65 -6.70
N LYS A 77 -3.55 -15.87 -6.45
CA LYS A 77 -4.80 -16.37 -6.99
C LYS A 77 -5.95 -15.94 -6.07
N PRO A 78 -6.96 -15.22 -6.57
CA PRO A 78 -8.17 -14.97 -5.80
C PRO A 78 -8.86 -16.27 -5.42
N LYS A 79 -9.21 -16.45 -4.13
CA LYS A 79 -9.78 -17.71 -3.63
C LYS A 79 -11.10 -18.11 -4.28
N HIS A 80 -11.83 -17.15 -4.82
CA HIS A 80 -13.13 -17.39 -5.46
C HIS A 80 -13.03 -17.83 -6.93
N LEU A 81 -11.82 -17.82 -7.53
CA LEU A 81 -11.58 -18.27 -8.89
C LEU A 81 -11.06 -19.70 -8.90
N THR A 82 -11.49 -20.49 -9.87
CA THR A 82 -11.05 -21.89 -10.06
C THR A 82 -9.84 -22.00 -10.98
N SER A 83 -9.74 -21.11 -11.98
CA SER A 83 -8.61 -20.97 -12.93
C SER A 83 -7.32 -20.50 -12.24
N ASP A 84 -6.18 -20.63 -12.94
CA ASP A 84 -4.88 -20.11 -12.45
C ASP A 84 -4.72 -18.61 -12.75
N ASP A 85 -5.80 -17.83 -12.46
CA ASP A 85 -5.77 -16.38 -12.61
C ASP A 85 -4.83 -15.75 -11.56
N ARG A 86 -3.99 -14.81 -12.00
CA ARG A 86 -3.02 -14.13 -11.16
C ARG A 86 -3.29 -12.65 -11.09
N TYR A 87 -3.54 -12.20 -9.88
CA TYR A 87 -3.77 -10.80 -9.55
C TYR A 87 -2.55 -10.25 -8.81
N LEU A 88 -2.04 -9.10 -9.24
CA LEU A 88 -1.10 -8.36 -8.42
C LEU A 88 -1.86 -7.86 -7.18
N SER A 89 -1.41 -8.30 -6.03
CA SER A 89 -2.08 -8.04 -4.76
C SER A 89 -1.24 -7.14 -3.87
N LEU A 90 -1.94 -6.29 -3.12
CA LEU A 90 -1.40 -5.38 -2.14
C LEU A 90 -2.31 -5.37 -0.92
N ARG A 91 -1.76 -5.63 0.28
CA ARG A 91 -2.48 -5.50 1.55
C ARG A 91 -1.82 -4.45 2.42
N ILE A 92 -2.60 -3.45 2.79
CA ILE A 92 -2.17 -2.35 3.64
C ILE A 92 -3.03 -2.26 4.90
N TYR A 93 -2.38 -1.84 5.97
CA TYR A 93 -3.04 -1.33 7.17
C TYR A 93 -2.98 0.19 7.17
N ILE A 94 -4.11 0.84 7.39
CA ILE A 94 -4.22 2.29 7.42
C ILE A 94 -4.23 2.72 8.87
N GLU A 95 -3.17 3.41 9.30
CA GLU A 95 -3.07 4.02 10.61
C GLU A 95 -3.98 5.25 10.66
N GLN A 96 -5.21 5.02 11.04
CA GLN A 96 -6.18 6.08 11.25
C GLN A 96 -6.82 5.90 12.61
N ASP A 97 -6.73 6.93 13.43
CA ASP A 97 -7.52 6.99 14.65
C ASP A 97 -9.01 7.02 14.26
N PRO A 98 -9.81 6.06 14.73
CA PRO A 98 -11.23 6.06 14.44
C PRO A 98 -11.85 7.27 15.13
N SER A 99 -12.17 8.32 14.35
CA SER A 99 -13.00 9.38 14.91
C SER A 99 -14.34 8.80 15.33
N THR A 100 -14.94 9.36 16.37
CA THR A 100 -16.26 8.91 16.86
C THR A 100 -17.31 8.93 15.74
N GLU A 101 -17.20 9.88 14.81
CA GLU A 101 -18.10 10.00 13.66
C GLU A 101 -17.87 8.87 12.66
N PHE A 102 -16.62 8.56 12.32
CA PHE A 102 -16.28 7.46 11.42
C PHE A 102 -16.73 6.12 12.01
N ALA A 103 -16.51 5.88 13.30
CA ALA A 103 -16.91 4.64 13.98
C ALA A 103 -18.43 4.42 13.99
N ARG A 104 -19.24 5.51 13.94
CA ARG A 104 -20.71 5.45 13.89
C ARG A 104 -21.30 5.18 12.50
N LEU A 105 -20.50 5.33 11.45
CA LEU A 105 -20.96 5.00 10.10
C LEU A 105 -21.31 3.52 9.98
N ARG A 106 -22.20 3.19 9.04
CA ARG A 106 -22.42 1.81 8.67
C ARG A 106 -21.18 1.22 7.99
N VAL A 107 -21.05 -0.09 7.98
CA VAL A 107 -19.89 -0.78 7.39
C VAL A 107 -19.70 -0.41 5.91
N GLU A 108 -20.79 -0.33 5.15
CA GLU A 108 -20.74 0.04 3.73
C GLU A 108 -20.26 1.48 3.53
N ASP A 109 -20.62 2.39 4.42
CA ASP A 109 -20.23 3.80 4.34
C ASP A 109 -18.75 3.97 4.70
N ARG A 110 -18.24 3.26 5.72
CA ARG A 110 -16.79 3.21 6.02
C ARG A 110 -16.00 2.57 4.87
N ALA A 111 -16.46 1.44 4.37
CA ALA A 111 -15.85 0.76 3.23
C ALA A 111 -15.83 1.65 1.98
N SER A 112 -16.91 2.39 1.72
CA SER A 112 -17.01 3.35 0.60
C SER A 112 -16.00 4.48 0.75
N ALA A 113 -15.83 5.03 1.96
CA ALA A 113 -14.83 6.06 2.25
C ALA A 113 -13.41 5.55 2.01
N MET A 114 -13.08 4.36 2.51
CA MET A 114 -11.75 3.76 2.35
C MET A 114 -11.46 3.41 0.88
N PHE A 115 -12.44 2.83 0.18
CA PHE A 115 -12.31 2.57 -1.25
C PHE A 115 -12.03 3.86 -2.03
N SER A 116 -12.84 4.90 -1.82
CA SER A 116 -12.74 6.18 -2.52
C SER A 116 -11.38 6.84 -2.35
N ARG A 117 -10.81 6.77 -1.15
CA ARG A 117 -9.53 7.40 -0.82
C ARG A 117 -8.32 6.64 -1.32
N TYR A 118 -8.35 5.31 -1.28
CA TYR A 118 -7.13 4.51 -1.41
C TYR A 118 -7.05 3.69 -2.69
N VAL A 119 -8.17 3.12 -3.19
CA VAL A 119 -8.10 2.15 -4.29
C VAL A 119 -7.54 2.76 -5.57
N GLY A 120 -8.03 3.91 -6.00
CA GLY A 120 -7.55 4.58 -7.21
C GLY A 120 -6.06 4.93 -7.15
N PRO A 121 -5.59 5.67 -6.12
CA PRO A 121 -4.17 5.99 -5.94
C PRO A 121 -3.26 4.75 -5.84
N LEU A 122 -3.69 3.71 -5.13
CA LEU A 122 -2.91 2.48 -5.02
C LEU A 122 -2.83 1.74 -6.36
N LEU A 123 -3.93 1.66 -7.10
CA LEU A 123 -3.94 1.04 -8.42
C LEU A 123 -2.97 1.74 -9.39
N ARG A 124 -2.90 3.08 -9.38
CA ARG A 124 -1.90 3.84 -10.16
C ARG A 124 -0.48 3.49 -9.76
N ARG A 125 -0.19 3.33 -8.45
CA ARG A 125 1.13 2.90 -7.97
C ARG A 125 1.47 1.47 -8.38
N MET A 126 0.52 0.55 -8.29
CA MET A 126 0.70 -0.85 -8.68
C MET A 126 0.98 -1.01 -10.18
N THR A 127 0.60 -0.03 -10.98
CA THR A 127 0.76 -0.01 -12.44
C THR A 127 1.73 1.07 -12.94
N LYS A 128 2.55 1.61 -12.05
CA LYS A 128 3.55 2.63 -12.40
C LYS A 128 4.48 2.15 -13.52
N ASP A 129 4.88 0.87 -13.48
CA ASP A 129 5.50 0.21 -14.62
C ASP A 129 4.39 -0.30 -15.58
N PRO A 130 4.27 0.29 -16.80
CA PRO A 130 3.23 -0.10 -17.76
C PRO A 130 3.38 -1.54 -18.26
N ALA A 131 4.56 -2.14 -18.14
CA ALA A 131 4.78 -3.53 -18.52
C ALA A 131 3.96 -4.48 -17.63
N VAL A 132 3.75 -4.14 -16.37
CA VAL A 132 2.94 -4.95 -15.42
C VAL A 132 1.50 -5.09 -15.93
N ILE A 133 0.82 -3.98 -16.22
CA ILE A 133 -0.58 -4.06 -16.69
C ILE A 133 -0.66 -4.59 -18.13
N GLY A 134 0.41 -4.46 -18.92
CA GLY A 134 0.51 -4.98 -20.28
C GLY A 134 0.67 -6.49 -20.35
N ASP A 135 1.16 -7.16 -19.29
CA ASP A 135 1.49 -8.58 -19.32
C ASP A 135 0.24 -9.46 -19.51
N PRO A 136 0.17 -10.31 -20.55
CA PRO A 136 -0.97 -11.18 -20.78
C PRO A 136 -1.21 -12.22 -19.68
N ALA A 137 -0.19 -12.53 -18.88
CA ALA A 137 -0.29 -13.47 -17.76
C ALA A 137 -0.89 -12.84 -16.50
N LEU A 138 -0.99 -11.51 -16.43
CA LEU A 138 -1.69 -10.82 -15.34
C LEU A 138 -3.18 -10.73 -15.67
N ASP A 139 -4.03 -11.14 -14.74
CA ASP A 139 -5.49 -11.20 -14.93
C ASP A 139 -6.21 -10.06 -14.19
N GLY A 140 -5.59 -9.46 -13.17
CA GLY A 140 -6.19 -8.37 -12.42
C GLY A 140 -5.35 -7.85 -11.26
N PHE A 141 -6.02 -7.10 -10.39
CA PHE A 141 -5.44 -6.45 -9.22
C PHE A 141 -6.29 -6.73 -7.99
N THR A 142 -5.63 -6.93 -6.85
CA THR A 142 -6.29 -7.04 -5.55
C THR A 142 -5.75 -5.97 -4.61
N VAL A 143 -6.63 -5.13 -4.08
CA VAL A 143 -6.29 -4.17 -3.03
C VAL A 143 -7.04 -4.58 -1.77
N ILE A 144 -6.29 -4.87 -0.70
CA ILE A 144 -6.84 -5.20 0.61
C ILE A 144 -6.54 -4.02 1.53
N LEU A 145 -7.60 -3.40 2.02
CA LEU A 145 -7.53 -2.27 2.95
C LEU A 145 -8.00 -2.75 4.31
N GLU A 146 -7.17 -2.56 5.32
CA GLU A 146 -7.47 -2.85 6.72
C GLU A 146 -7.33 -1.57 7.54
N TRP A 147 -8.26 -1.32 8.46
CA TRP A 147 -8.23 -0.16 9.33
C TRP A 147 -8.82 -0.50 10.69
N MET A 148 -8.47 0.29 11.70
CA MET A 148 -9.03 0.15 13.03
C MET A 148 -10.46 0.71 13.05
N LYS A 149 -11.42 -0.15 13.42
CA LYS A 149 -12.83 0.22 13.64
C LYS A 149 -13.03 0.75 15.06
N GLN A 150 -12.42 0.08 16.02
CA GLN A 150 -12.56 0.41 17.43
C GLN A 150 -11.23 0.23 18.15
N ALA A 151 -10.80 1.30 18.82
CA ALA A 151 -9.66 1.26 19.71
C ALA A 151 -9.98 0.43 20.99
N PRO A 152 -8.97 -0.20 21.60
CA PRO A 152 -9.14 -0.87 22.89
C PRO A 152 -9.68 0.10 23.94
N THR A 153 -10.70 -0.31 24.70
CA THR A 153 -11.29 0.49 25.77
C THR A 153 -10.76 0.12 27.15
N ALA A 154 -10.09 -1.04 27.25
CA ALA A 154 -9.49 -1.54 28.48
C ALA A 154 -8.09 -2.13 28.25
N PRO A 155 -7.19 -2.13 29.26
CA PRO A 155 -5.89 -2.77 29.17
C PRO A 155 -6.03 -4.26 28.83
N GLY A 156 -5.34 -4.71 27.78
CA GLY A 156 -5.35 -6.09 27.30
C GLY A 156 -6.45 -6.42 26.28
N GLU A 157 -7.38 -5.51 26.04
CA GLU A 157 -8.33 -5.62 24.93
C GLU A 157 -7.60 -5.44 23.60
N ARG A 158 -8.02 -6.18 22.57
CA ARG A 158 -7.45 -6.03 21.22
C ARG A 158 -8.29 -5.05 20.41
N PRO A 159 -7.66 -4.24 19.54
CA PRO A 159 -8.38 -3.41 18.61
C PRO A 159 -9.25 -4.27 17.68
N ILE A 160 -10.41 -3.78 17.33
CA ILE A 160 -11.25 -4.38 16.29
C ILE A 160 -10.92 -3.71 14.97
N HIS A 161 -10.56 -4.53 13.99
CA HIS A 161 -10.26 -4.08 12.64
C HIS A 161 -11.39 -4.44 11.69
N GLU A 162 -11.60 -3.60 10.71
CA GLU A 162 -12.40 -3.92 9.53
C GLU A 162 -11.46 -4.05 8.32
N THR A 163 -11.86 -4.88 7.38
CA THR A 163 -11.10 -5.12 6.16
C THR A 163 -12.03 -5.17 4.96
N ILE A 164 -11.60 -4.58 3.85
CA ILE A 164 -12.18 -4.87 2.54
C ILE A 164 -11.13 -5.47 1.62
N ALA A 165 -11.55 -6.46 0.83
CA ALA A 165 -10.76 -7.02 -0.26
C ALA A 165 -11.44 -6.67 -1.59
N VAL A 166 -10.75 -5.88 -2.40
CA VAL A 166 -11.23 -5.37 -3.68
C VAL A 166 -10.53 -6.11 -4.80
N PHE A 167 -11.28 -6.82 -5.62
CA PHE A 167 -10.79 -7.55 -6.78
C PHE A 167 -11.22 -6.83 -8.04
N ILE A 168 -10.24 -6.37 -8.85
CA ILE A 168 -10.44 -5.57 -10.06
C ILE A 168 -9.85 -6.37 -11.22
N GLU A 169 -10.68 -6.72 -12.19
CA GLU A 169 -10.22 -7.35 -13.42
C GLU A 169 -9.32 -6.40 -14.22
N LYS A 170 -8.33 -6.95 -14.91
CA LYS A 170 -7.37 -6.14 -15.69
C LYS A 170 -8.01 -5.21 -16.72
N PRO A 171 -9.06 -5.59 -17.49
CA PRO A 171 -9.72 -4.66 -18.40
C PRO A 171 -10.30 -3.44 -17.67
N VAL A 172 -10.96 -3.66 -16.53
CA VAL A 172 -11.55 -2.57 -15.70
C VAL A 172 -10.45 -1.64 -15.17
N ALA A 173 -9.35 -2.19 -14.66
CA ALA A 173 -8.21 -1.42 -14.22
C ALA A 173 -7.61 -0.57 -15.35
N ARG A 174 -7.45 -1.14 -16.53
CA ARG A 174 -6.90 -0.46 -17.69
C ARG A 174 -7.78 0.71 -18.16
N ASP A 175 -9.10 0.52 -18.22
CA ASP A 175 -10.04 1.56 -18.62
C ASP A 175 -10.04 2.73 -17.62
N TYR A 176 -9.94 2.43 -16.32
CA TYR A 176 -9.79 3.44 -15.28
C TYR A 176 -8.48 4.23 -15.42
N LEU A 177 -7.36 3.54 -15.60
CA LEU A 177 -6.05 4.18 -15.72
C LEU A 177 -5.92 5.02 -17.00
N ALA A 178 -6.61 4.63 -18.05
CA ALA A 178 -6.73 5.40 -19.30
C ALA A 178 -7.70 6.60 -19.19
N GLY A 179 -8.38 6.79 -18.05
CA GLY A 179 -9.36 7.85 -17.85
C GLY A 179 -10.68 7.64 -18.60
N VAL A 180 -10.92 6.45 -19.15
CA VAL A 180 -12.15 6.08 -19.84
C VAL A 180 -13.28 5.76 -18.86
N MET A 181 -12.91 5.26 -17.67
CA MET A 181 -13.84 4.81 -16.64
C MET A 181 -13.62 5.58 -15.34
N PRO A 182 -14.66 6.16 -14.71
CA PRO A 182 -14.54 6.79 -13.41
C PRO A 182 -14.42 5.74 -12.28
N ILE A 183 -13.90 6.15 -11.13
CA ILE A 183 -13.72 5.27 -9.96
C ILE A 183 -15.04 4.68 -9.45
N THR A 184 -16.14 5.39 -9.61
CA THR A 184 -17.49 4.94 -9.25
C THR A 184 -17.91 3.72 -10.06
N GLU A 185 -17.55 3.67 -11.33
CA GLU A 185 -17.83 2.54 -12.21
C GLU A 185 -16.89 1.36 -11.94
N VAL A 186 -15.61 1.64 -11.57
CA VAL A 186 -14.71 0.61 -11.09
C VAL A 186 -15.29 -0.09 -9.87
N ALA A 187 -15.83 0.66 -8.90
CA ALA A 187 -16.45 0.08 -7.71
C ALA A 187 -17.67 -0.79 -8.02
N ALA A 188 -18.46 -0.39 -9.03
CA ALA A 188 -19.62 -1.17 -9.47
C ALA A 188 -19.25 -2.49 -10.18
N LYS A 189 -18.09 -2.53 -10.86
CA LYS A 189 -17.58 -3.71 -11.58
C LYS A 189 -16.66 -4.58 -10.74
N ALA A 190 -16.01 -4.01 -9.71
CA ALA A 190 -15.13 -4.74 -8.82
C ALA A 190 -15.94 -5.68 -7.90
N ARG A 191 -15.34 -6.81 -7.56
CA ARG A 191 -15.85 -7.65 -6.47
C ARG A 191 -15.25 -7.14 -5.16
N VAL A 192 -16.11 -6.67 -4.25
CA VAL A 192 -15.69 -6.20 -2.94
C VAL A 192 -16.22 -7.13 -1.85
N LEU A 193 -15.33 -7.68 -1.04
CA LEU A 193 -15.65 -8.51 0.11
C LEU A 193 -15.30 -7.76 1.39
N GLY A 194 -16.22 -7.75 2.36
CA GLY A 194 -16.00 -7.13 3.66
C GLY A 194 -15.77 -8.14 4.77
N PHE A 195 -15.01 -7.72 5.79
CA PHE A 195 -14.75 -8.47 7.00
C PHE A 195 -14.82 -7.54 8.21
N ASP A 196 -15.42 -8.02 9.31
CA ASP A 196 -15.39 -7.38 10.63
C ASP A 196 -14.60 -8.29 11.58
N GLY A 197 -13.35 -7.92 11.84
CA GLY A 197 -12.38 -8.82 12.42
C GLY A 197 -12.21 -10.07 11.53
N GLU A 198 -12.46 -11.24 12.10
CA GLU A 198 -12.42 -12.53 11.38
C GLU A 198 -13.75 -12.90 10.72
N THR A 199 -14.82 -12.15 10.97
CA THR A 199 -16.16 -12.45 10.47
C THR A 199 -16.33 -11.94 9.05
N ALA A 200 -16.60 -12.84 8.11
CA ALA A 200 -16.91 -12.47 6.73
C ALA A 200 -18.32 -11.85 6.65
N LEU A 201 -18.39 -10.63 6.13
CA LEU A 201 -19.66 -9.93 5.86
C LEU A 201 -20.22 -10.25 4.48
N GLY A 202 -19.42 -10.88 3.63
CA GLY A 202 -19.77 -11.17 2.24
C GLY A 202 -19.56 -10.00 1.29
N PRO A 203 -20.20 -10.00 0.12
CA PRO A 203 -20.10 -8.93 -0.86
C PRO A 203 -20.72 -7.64 -0.36
N LEU A 204 -19.95 -6.54 -0.48
CA LEU A 204 -20.42 -5.19 -0.15
C LEU A 204 -20.79 -4.41 -1.41
N ARG A 205 -21.82 -3.59 -1.30
CA ARG A 205 -22.17 -2.58 -2.31
C ARG A 205 -21.73 -1.22 -1.81
N LEU A 206 -20.85 -0.58 -2.57
CA LEU A 206 -20.24 0.68 -2.17
C LEU A 206 -20.90 1.86 -2.88
N ALA A 207 -21.09 2.97 -2.16
CA ALA A 207 -21.42 4.28 -2.71
C ALA A 207 -20.14 5.11 -2.75
N VAL A 208 -19.40 5.04 -3.87
CA VAL A 208 -18.07 5.61 -4.03
C VAL A 208 -18.13 6.98 -4.69
N TRP A 209 -17.15 7.83 -4.40
CA TRP A 209 -16.97 9.16 -5.00
C TRP A 209 -15.51 9.36 -5.44
N GLU A 210 -15.28 10.39 -6.25
CA GLU A 210 -13.91 10.83 -6.53
C GLU A 210 -13.32 11.46 -5.27
N ASP A 211 -12.19 10.91 -4.81
CA ASP A 211 -11.49 11.39 -3.62
C ASP A 211 -10.01 11.63 -3.95
N THR A 212 -9.56 12.84 -3.72
CA THR A 212 -8.16 13.26 -3.92
C THR A 212 -7.38 13.30 -2.60
N PHE A 213 -7.90 12.70 -1.52
CA PHE A 213 -7.32 12.74 -0.18
C PHE A 213 -5.82 12.42 -0.17
N VAL A 214 -5.42 11.32 -0.81
CA VAL A 214 -4.02 10.87 -0.84
C VAL A 214 -3.11 11.82 -1.63
N SER A 215 -3.64 12.55 -2.62
CA SER A 215 -2.89 13.52 -3.42
C SER A 215 -2.93 14.94 -2.84
N THR A 216 -3.99 15.29 -2.13
CA THR A 216 -4.26 16.66 -1.67
C THR A 216 -3.89 16.88 -0.22
N TYR A 217 -4.08 15.88 0.64
CA TYR A 217 -3.82 16.01 2.07
C TYR A 217 -2.39 15.60 2.43
N LYS A 218 -1.64 16.55 2.95
CA LYS A 218 -0.51 16.27 3.83
C LYS A 218 -1.11 15.94 5.18
N VAL A 219 -1.10 14.67 5.56
CA VAL A 219 -1.56 14.27 6.90
C VAL A 219 -0.67 14.98 7.93
N ALA A 220 -1.26 15.78 8.81
CA ALA A 220 -0.56 16.78 9.62
C ALA A 220 0.56 16.20 10.51
N ASN A 221 0.50 14.93 10.84
CA ASN A 221 1.44 14.25 11.73
C ASN A 221 2.58 13.50 11.02
N TYR A 222 2.58 13.49 9.68
CA TYR A 222 3.59 12.78 8.90
C TYR A 222 4.38 13.75 8.02
N VAL A 223 5.68 13.74 8.19
CA VAL A 223 6.62 14.52 7.40
C VAL A 223 7.34 13.56 6.46
N LEU A 224 7.27 13.83 5.17
CA LEU A 224 8.03 13.07 4.19
C LEU A 224 9.53 13.31 4.41
N GLU A 225 10.33 12.27 4.20
CA GLU A 225 11.79 12.38 4.28
C GLU A 225 12.32 13.43 3.29
N PRO A 226 13.36 14.20 3.65
CA PRO A 226 13.95 15.18 2.77
C PRO A 226 14.44 14.54 1.46
N GLY A 227 14.05 15.12 0.32
CA GLY A 227 14.45 14.64 -1.00
C GLY A 227 13.54 13.58 -1.62
N VAL A 228 12.53 13.09 -0.90
CA VAL A 228 11.51 12.18 -1.45
C VAL A 228 10.50 12.97 -2.28
N THR A 229 10.36 12.60 -3.55
CA THR A 229 9.34 13.12 -4.44
C THR A 229 8.26 12.07 -4.65
N CYS A 230 7.02 12.39 -4.29
CA CYS A 230 5.86 11.53 -4.44
C CYS A 230 4.98 12.07 -5.56
N GLY A 231 5.13 11.52 -6.77
CA GLY A 231 4.32 11.82 -7.94
C GLY A 231 3.14 10.89 -8.07
#